data_694278ae7b752e757a48d818b47af1e0
#
_entry.id   694278ae7b752e757a48d818b47af1e0
#
_cell.length_a   1.000
_cell.length_b   1.000
_cell.length_c   1.000
_cell.angle_alpha   90.00
_cell.angle_beta   90.00
_cell.angle_gamma   90.00
#
_symmetry.space_group_name_H-M   'P 1'
#
loop_
_entity.id
_entity.type
_entity.pdbx_description
1 polymer ?
#
loop_
_entity_poly.entity_id
_entity_poly.type
_entity_poly.pdbx_seq_one_letter_code
_entity_poly.pdbx_strand_id
1 'polypeptide(L)'
;MDDMKKQILTDIKLSLAQSERELLRIAEKKLRAKPAYFKILKKSLDARDKGNIRYIYSIEFSAETERAPETKAPVLPAERLPSAPVLVAGSGPAGLFCALKLLAHGIRPLVIERGPDVEEREKKIGIFSRERRLDTEGNVQFGEGGAGTFSDGKLNTGTHGAFNREVLETFVSFGAPEEILWLNKPHIGSDNLKNVVKNMRRFIEEGGGRVLFHTRLTDIAVRDGRAVKVKFFREGREEKTDVSAVVLAVGHSARDTFG
;
A
#
# COMPACT_ATOMS: atom_id res chain seq x y z
N MET A 1 -14.94 28.32 -15.33
CA MET A 1 -14.88 26.85 -15.23
C MET A 1 -15.96 26.45 -14.26
N ASP A 2 -17.05 25.91 -14.80
CA ASP A 2 -18.25 25.59 -14.01
C ASP A 2 -17.93 24.39 -13.12
N ASP A 3 -17.99 24.63 -11.82
CA ASP A 3 -17.72 23.63 -10.79
C ASP A 3 -18.80 22.55 -10.92
N MET A 4 -18.44 21.33 -11.32
CA MET A 4 -19.35 20.19 -11.41
C MET A 4 -20.14 20.10 -10.09
N LYS A 5 -21.46 20.33 -10.13
CA LYS A 5 -22.31 20.31 -8.93
C LYS A 5 -22.44 18.86 -8.41
N LYS A 6 -21.39 18.38 -7.76
CA LYS A 6 -21.44 17.13 -7.01
C LYS A 6 -22.36 17.33 -5.79
N GLN A 7 -23.23 16.38 -5.59
CA GLN A 7 -24.10 16.32 -4.41
C GLN A 7 -23.62 15.24 -3.48
N ILE A 8 -23.63 15.53 -2.19
CA ILE A 8 -23.28 14.55 -1.15
C ILE A 8 -24.53 14.33 -0.28
N LEU A 9 -24.85 13.05 -0.06
CA LEU A 9 -25.84 12.65 0.93
C LEU A 9 -25.16 11.80 1.99
N THR A 10 -25.40 12.14 3.24
CA THR A 10 -24.88 11.44 4.42
C THR A 10 -26.01 10.79 5.21
N ASP A 11 -25.64 9.92 6.15
CA ASP A 11 -26.56 9.27 7.10
C ASP A 11 -27.68 8.45 6.45
N ILE A 12 -27.45 7.92 5.26
CA ILE A 12 -28.39 7.03 4.59
C ILE A 12 -28.37 5.69 5.31
N LYS A 13 -29.51 5.29 5.87
CA LYS A 13 -29.67 4.06 6.64
C LYS A 13 -30.27 2.97 5.77
N LEU A 14 -29.55 1.86 5.61
CA LEU A 14 -30.07 0.64 4.98
C LEU A 14 -30.06 -0.50 6.00
N SER A 15 -31.11 -1.32 6.01
CA SER A 15 -31.13 -2.55 6.78
C SER A 15 -30.13 -3.56 6.22
N LEU A 16 -29.75 -4.59 6.98
CA LEU A 16 -28.83 -5.66 6.52
C LEU A 16 -29.35 -6.42 5.30
N ALA A 17 -30.69 -6.44 5.10
CA ALA A 17 -31.34 -7.13 3.98
C ALA A 17 -31.40 -6.28 2.71
N GLN A 18 -31.16 -4.98 2.79
CA GLN A 18 -31.23 -4.08 1.63
C GLN A 18 -29.92 -4.07 0.86
N SER A 19 -30.04 -4.07 -0.46
CA SER A 19 -28.89 -4.00 -1.37
C SER A 19 -28.37 -2.56 -1.51
N GLU A 20 -27.07 -2.41 -1.76
CA GLU A 20 -26.44 -1.12 -2.11
C GLU A 20 -27.03 -0.49 -3.39
N ARG A 21 -27.75 -1.25 -4.23
CA ARG A 21 -28.56 -0.69 -5.35
C ARG A 21 -29.60 0.35 -4.90
N GLU A 22 -30.04 0.29 -3.65
CA GLU A 22 -30.96 1.29 -3.11
C GLU A 22 -30.31 2.69 -3.03
N LEU A 23 -28.98 2.75 -2.81
CA LEU A 23 -28.24 3.99 -2.80
C LEU A 23 -28.29 4.69 -4.17
N LEU A 24 -28.19 3.91 -5.25
CA LEU A 24 -28.31 4.43 -6.61
C LEU A 24 -29.72 4.98 -6.86
N ARG A 25 -30.77 4.25 -6.43
CA ARG A 25 -32.17 4.71 -6.53
C ARG A 25 -32.41 6.02 -5.75
N ILE A 26 -31.78 6.16 -4.58
CA ILE A 26 -31.84 7.39 -3.79
C ILE A 26 -31.22 8.56 -4.56
N ALA A 27 -30.04 8.33 -5.16
CA ALA A 27 -29.38 9.33 -6.00
C ALA A 27 -30.22 9.72 -7.23
N GLU A 28 -30.78 8.72 -7.95
CA GLU A 28 -31.69 8.93 -9.10
C GLU A 28 -32.90 9.78 -8.72
N LYS A 29 -33.54 9.45 -7.61
CA LYS A 29 -34.69 10.20 -7.12
C LYS A 29 -34.32 11.66 -6.79
N LYS A 30 -33.15 11.89 -6.23
CA LYS A 30 -32.67 13.23 -5.87
C LYS A 30 -32.32 14.07 -7.10
N LEU A 31 -31.65 13.46 -8.09
CA LEU A 31 -31.32 14.12 -9.36
C LEU A 31 -32.50 14.23 -10.31
N ARG A 32 -33.57 13.44 -10.13
CA ARG A 32 -34.65 13.22 -11.12
C ARG A 32 -34.12 12.69 -12.47
N ALA A 33 -32.96 12.10 -12.47
CA ALA A 33 -32.27 11.52 -13.63
C ALA A 33 -31.29 10.45 -13.14
N LYS A 34 -30.83 9.60 -14.07
CA LYS A 34 -29.77 8.64 -13.78
C LYS A 34 -28.44 9.38 -13.55
N PRO A 35 -27.73 9.15 -12.43
CA PRO A 35 -26.44 9.78 -12.20
C PRO A 35 -25.41 9.31 -13.23
N ALA A 36 -24.66 10.24 -13.82
CA ALA A 36 -23.51 9.95 -14.67
C ALA A 36 -22.24 9.66 -13.85
N TYR A 37 -22.23 10.12 -12.60
CA TYR A 37 -21.20 9.82 -11.61
C TYR A 37 -21.86 9.39 -10.30
N PHE A 38 -21.34 8.31 -9.70
CA PHE A 38 -21.81 7.79 -8.42
C PHE A 38 -20.65 7.14 -7.66
N LYS A 39 -20.50 7.47 -6.38
CA LYS A 39 -19.45 6.92 -5.51
C LYS A 39 -19.96 6.77 -4.08
N ILE A 40 -19.65 5.64 -3.47
CA ILE A 40 -19.81 5.46 -2.04
C ILE A 40 -18.60 6.10 -1.35
N LEU A 41 -18.83 7.07 -0.46
CA LEU A 41 -17.78 7.74 0.30
C LEU A 41 -17.47 7.04 1.62
N LYS A 42 -18.52 6.46 2.24
CA LYS A 42 -18.42 5.82 3.55
C LYS A 42 -19.49 4.76 3.74
N LYS A 43 -19.11 3.66 4.37
CA LYS A 43 -19.99 2.61 4.88
C LYS A 43 -19.57 2.27 6.29
N SER A 44 -20.49 2.31 7.24
CA SER A 44 -20.27 1.93 8.62
C SER A 44 -21.43 1.11 9.15
N LEU A 45 -21.17 0.23 10.11
CA LEU A 45 -22.22 -0.55 10.78
C LEU A 45 -22.66 0.19 12.04
N ASP A 46 -23.96 0.45 12.15
CA ASP A 46 -24.61 0.90 13.37
C ASP A 46 -25.29 -0.29 14.05
N ALA A 47 -24.69 -0.78 15.14
CA ALA A 47 -25.19 -1.89 15.95
C ALA A 47 -25.48 -1.47 17.40
N ARG A 48 -25.70 -0.16 17.65
CA ARG A 48 -26.04 0.35 18.99
C ARG A 48 -27.39 -0.18 19.47
N ASP A 49 -28.33 -0.32 18.55
CA ASP A 49 -29.59 -1.04 18.79
C ASP A 49 -29.48 -2.44 18.19
N LYS A 50 -29.37 -3.46 19.07
CA LYS A 50 -29.24 -4.87 18.65
C LYS A 50 -30.47 -5.41 17.90
N GLY A 51 -31.66 -4.82 18.14
CA GLY A 51 -32.89 -5.17 17.43
C GLY A 51 -33.01 -4.53 16.04
N ASN A 52 -32.13 -3.56 15.71
CA ASN A 52 -32.22 -2.78 14.51
C ASN A 52 -30.83 -2.39 13.94
N ILE A 53 -30.04 -3.40 13.69
CA ILE A 53 -28.70 -3.21 13.11
C ILE A 53 -28.84 -2.73 11.66
N ARG A 54 -28.08 -1.69 11.29
CA ARG A 54 -28.13 -1.05 9.98
C ARG A 54 -26.74 -0.67 9.48
N TYR A 55 -26.61 -0.59 8.15
CA TYR A 55 -25.52 0.12 7.54
C TYR A 55 -25.85 1.60 7.39
N ILE A 56 -24.88 2.46 7.67
CA ILE A 56 -24.96 3.91 7.44
C ILE A 56 -24.00 4.25 6.32
N TYR A 57 -24.51 4.90 5.28
CA TYR A 57 -23.76 5.28 4.09
C TYR A 57 -23.66 6.79 3.93
N SER A 58 -22.58 7.20 3.28
CA SER A 58 -22.47 8.51 2.63
C SER A 58 -22.14 8.27 1.16
N ILE A 59 -22.82 8.97 0.26
CA ILE A 59 -22.64 8.86 -1.19
C ILE A 59 -22.38 10.23 -1.81
N GLU A 60 -21.62 10.22 -2.89
CA GLU A 60 -21.42 11.37 -3.79
C GLU A 60 -21.91 11.00 -5.18
N PHE A 61 -22.64 11.92 -5.83
CA PHE A 61 -23.19 11.69 -7.15
C PHE A 61 -23.37 12.99 -7.93
N SER A 62 -23.41 12.88 -9.27
CA SER A 62 -23.62 14.01 -10.17
C SER A 62 -24.36 13.56 -11.43
N ALA A 63 -25.07 14.50 -12.07
CA ALA A 63 -25.59 14.33 -13.42
C ALA A 63 -24.51 14.40 -14.51
N GLU A 64 -23.33 14.87 -14.19
CA GLU A 64 -22.18 15.03 -15.08
C GLU A 64 -21.13 13.97 -14.82
N THR A 65 -20.45 13.54 -15.89
CA THR A 65 -19.36 12.54 -15.80
C THR A 65 -18.12 13.15 -15.16
N GLU A 66 -17.53 12.47 -14.19
CA GLU A 66 -16.25 12.88 -13.65
C GLU A 66 -15.15 12.69 -14.71
N ARG A 67 -14.46 13.77 -15.06
CA ARG A 67 -13.15 13.63 -15.71
C ARG A 67 -12.16 13.22 -14.65
N ALA A 68 -11.64 12.01 -14.74
CA ALA A 68 -10.55 11.59 -13.88
C ALA A 68 -9.42 12.61 -13.98
N PRO A 69 -8.96 13.19 -12.86
CA PRO A 69 -7.78 14.04 -12.92
C PRO A 69 -6.61 13.20 -13.44
N GLU A 70 -6.04 13.56 -14.56
CA GLU A 70 -4.77 12.99 -15.02
C GLU A 70 -3.63 13.52 -14.15
N THR A 71 -3.58 13.10 -12.89
CA THR A 71 -2.46 13.36 -12.01
C THR A 71 -1.37 12.33 -12.26
N LYS A 72 -0.71 12.44 -13.42
CA LYS A 72 0.60 11.80 -13.58
C LYS A 72 1.58 12.54 -12.67
N ALA A 73 2.24 11.79 -11.77
CA ALA A 73 3.34 12.36 -11.00
C ALA A 73 4.35 12.98 -11.98
N PRO A 74 4.89 14.17 -11.70
CA PRO A 74 5.87 14.80 -12.58
C PRO A 74 7.13 13.93 -12.63
N VAL A 75 7.43 13.40 -13.83
CA VAL A 75 8.69 12.69 -14.08
C VAL A 75 9.81 13.72 -14.06
N LEU A 76 10.88 13.43 -13.34
CA LEU A 76 12.04 14.31 -13.32
C LEU A 76 12.69 14.37 -14.71
N PRO A 77 13.16 15.54 -15.15
CA PRO A 77 13.98 15.64 -16.36
C PRO A 77 15.22 14.74 -16.28
N ALA A 78 15.69 14.21 -17.39
CA ALA A 78 16.79 13.25 -17.44
C ALA A 78 18.06 13.77 -16.73
N GLU A 79 18.34 15.09 -16.83
CA GLU A 79 19.49 15.73 -16.19
C GLU A 79 19.39 15.76 -14.65
N ARG A 80 18.21 15.56 -14.09
CA ARG A 80 17.95 15.50 -12.65
C ARG A 80 17.83 14.07 -12.12
N LEU A 81 17.87 13.07 -12.99
CA LEU A 81 17.87 11.69 -12.54
C LEU A 81 19.22 11.35 -11.90
N PRO A 82 19.22 10.62 -10.76
CA PRO A 82 20.44 10.22 -10.11
C PRO A 82 21.24 9.25 -10.98
N SER A 83 22.57 9.40 -10.98
CA SER A 83 23.50 8.53 -11.73
C SER A 83 23.64 7.12 -11.13
N ALA A 84 23.38 7.00 -9.82
CA ALA A 84 23.36 5.73 -9.11
C ALA A 84 21.95 5.49 -8.51
N PRO A 85 21.56 4.24 -8.22
CA PRO A 85 20.23 3.96 -7.71
C PRO A 85 19.98 4.60 -6.34
N VAL A 86 18.71 4.87 -6.05
CA VAL A 86 18.27 5.13 -4.68
C VAL A 86 18.02 3.77 -4.03
N LEU A 87 18.77 3.48 -2.95
CA LEU A 87 18.56 2.27 -2.18
C LEU A 87 17.37 2.45 -1.23
N VAL A 88 16.50 1.44 -1.21
CA VAL A 88 15.42 1.31 -0.23
C VAL A 88 15.67 0.03 0.58
N ALA A 89 16.03 0.17 1.85
CA ALA A 89 16.27 -0.96 2.75
C ALA A 89 14.98 -1.35 3.46
N GLY A 90 14.45 -2.50 3.10
CA GLY A 90 13.18 -3.08 3.57
C GLY A 90 12.09 -3.03 2.51
N SER A 91 11.41 -4.15 2.29
CA SER A 91 10.27 -4.33 1.40
C SER A 91 8.92 -4.40 2.14
N GLY A 92 8.86 -3.81 3.33
CA GLY A 92 7.60 -3.56 4.04
C GLY A 92 6.78 -2.46 3.35
N PRO A 93 5.59 -2.11 3.88
CA PRO A 93 4.73 -1.10 3.24
C PRO A 93 5.45 0.21 2.94
N ALA A 94 6.23 0.74 3.88
CA ALA A 94 6.97 1.97 3.68
C ALA A 94 7.97 1.89 2.51
N GLY A 95 8.70 0.77 2.40
CA GLY A 95 9.66 0.56 1.32
C GLY A 95 9.01 0.37 -0.04
N LEU A 96 7.95 -0.43 -0.12
CA LEU A 96 7.22 -0.65 -1.36
C LEU A 96 6.59 0.65 -1.89
N PHE A 97 5.91 1.42 -1.02
CA PHE A 97 5.35 2.72 -1.43
C PHE A 97 6.42 3.73 -1.82
N CYS A 98 7.56 3.75 -1.12
CA CYS A 98 8.71 4.57 -1.50
C CYS A 98 9.21 4.19 -2.91
N ALA A 99 9.38 2.89 -3.18
CA ALA A 99 9.84 2.42 -4.49
C ALA A 99 8.86 2.80 -5.62
N LEU A 100 7.54 2.67 -5.39
CA LEU A 100 6.52 3.11 -6.35
C LEU A 100 6.59 4.62 -6.62
N LYS A 101 6.79 5.43 -5.58
CA LYS A 101 6.94 6.88 -5.73
C LYS A 101 8.21 7.24 -6.49
N LEU A 102 9.33 6.59 -6.23
CA LEU A 102 10.57 6.80 -6.98
C LEU A 102 10.36 6.51 -8.47
N LEU A 103 9.72 5.38 -8.80
CA LEU A 103 9.39 5.04 -10.19
C LEU A 103 8.47 6.07 -10.85
N ALA A 104 7.46 6.57 -10.13
CA ALA A 104 6.57 7.60 -10.64
C ALA A 104 7.31 8.89 -11.02
N HIS A 105 8.47 9.14 -10.40
CA HIS A 105 9.37 10.26 -10.73
C HIS A 105 10.50 9.88 -11.70
N GLY A 106 10.47 8.68 -12.31
CA GLY A 106 11.49 8.22 -13.25
C GLY A 106 12.77 7.69 -12.60
N ILE A 107 12.82 7.59 -11.26
CA ILE A 107 13.97 7.08 -10.51
C ILE A 107 13.84 5.57 -10.33
N ARG A 108 14.87 4.82 -10.73
CA ARG A 108 14.90 3.37 -10.58
C ARG A 108 15.37 2.99 -9.16
N PRO A 109 14.52 2.39 -8.31
CA PRO A 109 14.91 1.99 -6.97
C PRO A 109 15.70 0.68 -6.98
N LEU A 110 16.61 0.55 -6.01
CA LEU A 110 17.16 -0.73 -5.59
C LEU A 110 16.58 -1.06 -4.21
N VAL A 111 15.60 -1.95 -4.17
CA VAL A 111 15.01 -2.42 -2.91
C VAL A 111 15.80 -3.64 -2.43
N ILE A 112 16.24 -3.63 -1.18
CA ILE A 112 16.83 -4.80 -0.54
C ILE A 112 15.96 -5.23 0.64
N GLU A 113 15.77 -6.54 0.78
CA GLU A 113 15.00 -7.15 1.86
C GLU A 113 15.81 -8.28 2.49
N ARG A 114 15.94 -8.25 3.83
CA ARG A 114 16.70 -9.27 4.54
C ARG A 114 16.04 -10.64 4.51
N GLY A 115 14.73 -10.66 4.53
CA GLY A 115 13.93 -11.88 4.46
C GLY A 115 13.64 -12.34 3.03
N PRO A 116 12.87 -13.42 2.91
CA PRO A 116 12.44 -13.98 1.64
C PRO A 116 11.28 -13.19 1.01
N ASP A 117 10.95 -13.54 -0.23
CA ASP A 117 9.72 -13.15 -0.89
C ASP A 117 8.49 -13.73 -0.16
N VAL A 118 7.30 -13.27 -0.55
CA VAL A 118 6.06 -13.65 0.13
C VAL A 118 5.74 -15.14 0.02
N GLU A 119 6.12 -15.79 -1.07
CA GLU A 119 5.88 -17.21 -1.31
C GLU A 119 6.79 -18.11 -0.44
N GLU A 120 8.07 -17.80 -0.35
CA GLU A 120 8.99 -18.52 0.52
C GLU A 120 8.70 -18.23 1.99
N ARG A 121 8.36 -16.98 2.31
CA ARG A 121 7.99 -16.56 3.65
C ARG A 121 6.79 -17.33 4.19
N GLU A 122 5.76 -17.56 3.37
CA GLU A 122 4.60 -18.38 3.73
C GLU A 122 5.01 -19.81 4.12
N LYS A 123 5.92 -20.42 3.36
CA LYS A 123 6.46 -21.74 3.68
C LYS A 123 7.18 -21.77 5.02
N LYS A 124 8.04 -20.77 5.28
CA LYS A 124 8.81 -20.65 6.54
C LYS A 124 7.89 -20.44 7.75
N ILE A 125 6.84 -19.62 7.62
CA ILE A 125 5.83 -19.44 8.65
C ILE A 125 5.06 -20.74 8.90
N GLY A 126 4.73 -21.48 7.85
CA GLY A 126 4.11 -22.80 7.95
C GLY A 126 4.98 -23.81 8.69
N ILE A 127 6.30 -23.83 8.45
CA ILE A 127 7.27 -24.66 9.19
C ILE A 127 7.30 -24.26 10.67
N PHE A 128 7.38 -22.98 10.97
CA PHE A 128 7.33 -22.48 12.34
C PHE A 128 6.06 -22.90 13.08
N SER A 129 4.91 -22.81 12.43
CA SER A 129 3.63 -23.20 13.04
C SER A 129 3.57 -24.70 13.37
N ARG A 130 4.09 -25.57 12.51
CA ARG A 130 4.04 -27.02 12.69
C ARG A 130 5.17 -27.56 13.56
N GLU A 131 6.39 -27.09 13.32
CA GLU A 131 7.62 -27.68 13.84
C GLU A 131 8.26 -26.82 14.94
N ARG A 132 7.73 -25.63 15.22
CA ARG A 132 8.28 -24.65 16.17
C ARG A 132 9.71 -24.21 15.81
N ARG A 133 10.14 -24.39 14.57
CA ARG A 133 11.44 -23.99 14.06
C ARG A 133 11.38 -22.59 13.47
N LEU A 134 11.89 -21.61 14.23
CA LEU A 134 11.92 -20.20 13.81
C LEU A 134 13.10 -19.97 12.84
N ASP A 135 12.79 -19.35 11.71
CA ASP A 135 13.78 -18.69 10.86
C ASP A 135 13.90 -17.22 11.27
N THR A 136 15.11 -16.78 11.63
CA THR A 136 15.33 -15.43 12.16
C THR A 136 15.24 -14.34 11.09
N GLU A 137 15.44 -14.68 9.83
CA GLU A 137 15.40 -13.75 8.70
C GLU A 137 14.06 -13.81 7.94
N GLY A 138 13.33 -14.94 8.01
CA GLY A 138 12.07 -15.16 7.30
C GLY A 138 10.95 -15.65 8.21
N ASN A 139 10.15 -14.75 8.74
CA ASN A 139 9.09 -15.06 9.71
C ASN A 139 7.93 -14.04 9.62
N VAL A 140 7.07 -13.98 10.66
CA VAL A 140 5.93 -13.03 10.68
C VAL A 140 6.33 -11.56 10.76
N GLN A 141 7.59 -11.23 11.08
CA GLN A 141 8.08 -9.85 11.18
C GLN A 141 8.91 -9.45 9.97
N PHE A 142 9.74 -10.36 9.44
CA PHE A 142 10.70 -10.10 8.37
C PHE A 142 10.32 -10.83 7.08
N GLY A 143 10.61 -10.17 5.97
CA GLY A 143 10.30 -10.60 4.62
C GLY A 143 9.35 -9.66 3.89
N GLU A 144 9.12 -9.94 2.64
CA GLU A 144 8.33 -9.12 1.72
C GLU A 144 6.96 -8.75 2.30
N GLY A 145 6.59 -7.47 2.16
CA GLY A 145 5.34 -6.90 2.65
C GLY A 145 5.30 -6.58 4.15
N GLY A 146 6.38 -6.91 4.91
CA GLY A 146 6.49 -6.62 6.34
C GLY A 146 5.52 -7.41 7.22
N ALA A 147 5.41 -7.04 8.50
CA ALA A 147 4.64 -7.78 9.49
C ALA A 147 3.12 -7.85 9.20
N GLY A 148 2.57 -6.86 8.46
CA GLY A 148 1.15 -6.81 8.14
C GLY A 148 0.67 -7.91 7.20
N THR A 149 1.52 -8.42 6.32
CA THR A 149 1.17 -9.37 5.26
C THR A 149 0.66 -10.71 5.80
N PHE A 150 1.16 -11.14 6.94
CA PHE A 150 0.76 -12.39 7.59
C PHE A 150 0.00 -12.16 8.90
N SER A 151 -0.61 -10.98 9.06
CA SER A 151 -1.57 -10.68 10.12
C SER A 151 -3.01 -10.81 9.61
N ASP A 152 -3.96 -10.17 10.26
CA ASP A 152 -5.38 -10.21 9.86
C ASP A 152 -5.75 -9.28 8.69
N GLY A 153 -4.79 -8.53 8.14
CA GLY A 153 -5.00 -7.64 6.98
C GLY A 153 -5.83 -6.40 7.26
N LYS A 154 -5.97 -6.00 8.52
CA LYS A 154 -6.64 -4.75 8.90
C LYS A 154 -5.81 -3.53 8.51
N LEU A 155 -6.46 -2.55 7.93
CA LEU A 155 -5.86 -1.27 7.54
C LEU A 155 -6.33 -0.14 8.47
N ASN A 156 -5.94 -0.22 9.75
CA ASN A 156 -6.26 0.83 10.70
C ASN A 156 -5.13 1.86 10.76
N THR A 157 -5.50 3.13 10.72
CA THR A 157 -4.56 4.25 10.91
C THR A 157 -5.11 5.24 11.92
N GLY A 158 -4.24 5.84 12.72
CA GLY A 158 -4.58 6.97 13.61
C GLY A 158 -4.44 8.33 12.92
N THR A 159 -4.08 8.36 11.62
CA THR A 159 -3.93 9.61 10.86
C THR A 159 -5.18 9.88 10.01
N HIS A 160 -5.42 11.16 9.73
CA HIS A 160 -6.52 11.63 8.87
C HIS A 160 -5.98 12.50 7.72
N GLY A 161 -4.79 12.18 7.23
CA GLY A 161 -4.14 12.93 6.16
C GLY A 161 -4.66 12.58 4.75
N ALA A 162 -4.42 13.50 3.80
CA ALA A 162 -4.79 13.29 2.39
C ALA A 162 -4.15 12.02 1.77
N PHE A 163 -2.98 11.64 2.25
CA PHE A 163 -2.27 10.44 1.78
C PHE A 163 -2.97 9.11 2.13
N ASN A 164 -3.86 9.07 3.14
CA ASN A 164 -4.56 7.83 3.48
C ASN A 164 -5.37 7.30 2.30
N ARG A 165 -6.04 8.21 1.59
CA ARG A 165 -6.83 7.86 0.42
C ARG A 165 -5.95 7.32 -0.70
N GLU A 166 -4.81 7.95 -0.97
CA GLU A 166 -3.84 7.52 -1.97
C GLU A 166 -3.29 6.11 -1.68
N VAL A 167 -3.01 5.81 -0.40
CA VAL A 167 -2.56 4.47 0.01
C VAL A 167 -3.62 3.41 -0.29
N LEU A 168 -4.89 3.68 0.04
CA LEU A 168 -5.98 2.73 -0.24
C LEU A 168 -6.20 2.55 -1.75
N GLU A 169 -6.19 3.63 -2.52
CA GLU A 169 -6.32 3.60 -3.99
C GLU A 169 -5.16 2.83 -4.63
N THR A 170 -3.95 2.99 -4.10
CA THR A 170 -2.79 2.21 -4.53
C THR A 170 -3.00 0.73 -4.25
N PHE A 171 -3.46 0.33 -3.06
CA PHE A 171 -3.74 -1.07 -2.79
C PHE A 171 -4.81 -1.64 -3.74
N VAL A 172 -5.86 -0.89 -4.04
CA VAL A 172 -6.89 -1.30 -5.00
C VAL A 172 -6.30 -1.47 -6.40
N SER A 173 -5.44 -0.57 -6.86
CA SER A 173 -4.79 -0.68 -8.18
C SER A 173 -3.89 -1.92 -8.30
N PHE A 174 -3.43 -2.48 -7.18
CA PHE A 174 -2.67 -3.73 -7.12
C PHE A 174 -3.51 -4.95 -6.72
N GLY A 175 -4.84 -4.84 -6.70
CA GLY A 175 -5.75 -5.97 -6.58
C GLY A 175 -6.41 -6.14 -5.21
N ALA A 176 -6.33 -5.14 -4.33
CA ALA A 176 -7.15 -5.12 -3.12
C ALA A 176 -8.63 -4.90 -3.47
N PRO A 177 -9.59 -5.38 -2.65
CA PRO A 177 -11.00 -5.13 -2.86
C PRO A 177 -11.32 -3.63 -2.84
N GLU A 178 -12.11 -3.15 -3.80
CA GLU A 178 -12.48 -1.72 -3.87
C GLU A 178 -13.18 -1.21 -2.61
N GLU A 179 -13.87 -2.07 -1.90
CA GLU A 179 -14.63 -1.72 -0.69
C GLU A 179 -13.76 -1.12 0.43
N ILE A 180 -12.44 -1.36 0.42
CA ILE A 180 -11.52 -0.71 1.38
C ILE A 180 -11.54 0.81 1.26
N LEU A 181 -11.97 1.35 0.12
CA LEU A 181 -12.02 2.78 -0.14
C LEU A 181 -13.09 3.51 0.67
N TRP A 182 -14.13 2.80 1.14
CA TRP A 182 -15.26 3.39 1.85
C TRP A 182 -15.66 2.71 3.16
N LEU A 183 -15.11 1.54 3.44
CA LEU A 183 -15.32 0.89 4.73
C LEU A 183 -14.68 1.70 5.86
N ASN A 184 -15.42 1.90 6.95
CA ASN A 184 -14.92 2.63 8.12
C ASN A 184 -13.76 1.90 8.82
N LYS A 185 -13.71 0.57 8.70
CA LYS A 185 -12.61 -0.29 9.18
C LYS A 185 -12.19 -1.20 8.04
N PRO A 186 -11.36 -0.70 7.11
CA PRO A 186 -11.00 -1.46 5.93
C PRO A 186 -10.14 -2.68 6.29
N HIS A 187 -10.38 -3.77 5.59
CA HIS A 187 -9.74 -5.05 5.78
C HIS A 187 -9.50 -5.69 4.42
N ILE A 188 -8.24 -5.95 4.07
CA ILE A 188 -7.89 -6.59 2.80
C ILE A 188 -7.98 -8.12 2.91
N GLY A 189 -7.66 -8.68 4.07
CA GLY A 189 -7.44 -10.10 4.27
C GLY A 189 -6.00 -10.53 3.91
N SER A 190 -5.45 -11.48 4.65
CA SER A 190 -4.06 -11.92 4.48
C SER A 190 -3.79 -12.50 3.10
N ASP A 191 -4.73 -13.26 2.52
CA ASP A 191 -4.55 -13.91 1.22
C ASP A 191 -4.54 -12.89 0.08
N ASN A 192 -5.44 -11.90 0.12
CA ASN A 192 -5.43 -10.82 -0.85
C ASN A 192 -4.18 -9.93 -0.70
N LEU A 193 -3.76 -9.65 0.54
CA LEU A 193 -2.60 -8.78 0.77
C LEU A 193 -1.30 -9.38 0.22
N LYS A 194 -1.13 -10.70 0.29
CA LYS A 194 0.00 -11.39 -0.36
C LYS A 194 0.04 -11.12 -1.87
N ASN A 195 -1.11 -11.20 -2.54
CA ASN A 195 -1.22 -10.93 -3.96
C ASN A 195 -0.95 -9.46 -4.30
N VAL A 196 -1.47 -8.53 -3.50
CA VAL A 196 -1.22 -7.09 -3.64
C VAL A 196 0.27 -6.80 -3.56
N VAL A 197 0.95 -7.30 -2.54
CA VAL A 197 2.40 -7.12 -2.32
C VAL A 197 3.21 -7.66 -3.50
N LYS A 198 2.88 -8.86 -3.98
CA LYS A 198 3.49 -9.47 -5.16
C LYS A 198 3.31 -8.65 -6.43
N ASN A 199 2.10 -8.10 -6.63
CA ASN A 199 1.82 -7.25 -7.78
C ASN A 199 2.59 -5.92 -7.70
N MET A 200 2.71 -5.32 -6.51
CA MET A 200 3.56 -4.14 -6.29
C MET A 200 5.03 -4.42 -6.64
N ARG A 201 5.59 -5.55 -6.19
CA ARG A 201 6.95 -5.97 -6.54
C ARG A 201 7.13 -6.08 -8.05
N ARG A 202 6.25 -6.83 -8.72
CA ARG A 202 6.32 -7.00 -10.18
C ARG A 202 6.30 -5.67 -10.92
N PHE A 203 5.42 -4.79 -10.52
CA PHE A 203 5.34 -3.44 -11.10
C PHE A 203 6.65 -2.66 -10.90
N ILE A 204 7.29 -2.77 -9.72
CA ILE A 204 8.60 -2.16 -9.46
C ILE A 204 9.66 -2.70 -10.41
N GLU A 205 9.70 -4.02 -10.61
CA GLU A 205 10.67 -4.69 -11.48
C GLU A 205 10.43 -4.38 -12.95
N GLU A 206 9.18 -4.41 -13.41
CA GLU A 206 8.79 -4.03 -14.78
C GLU A 206 9.10 -2.56 -15.10
N GLY A 207 9.01 -1.68 -14.09
CA GLY A 207 9.40 -0.27 -14.17
C GLY A 207 10.92 -0.03 -14.19
N GLY A 208 11.73 -1.10 -14.15
CA GLY A 208 13.20 -1.04 -14.19
C GLY A 208 13.84 -0.87 -12.81
N GLY A 209 13.09 -0.97 -11.72
CA GLY A 209 13.59 -1.15 -10.36
C GLY A 209 14.13 -2.57 -10.16
N ARG A 210 14.78 -2.81 -9.04
CA ARG A 210 15.28 -4.13 -8.64
C ARG A 210 14.85 -4.43 -7.21
N VAL A 211 14.44 -5.67 -6.94
CA VAL A 211 14.13 -6.15 -5.59
C VAL A 211 15.03 -7.35 -5.28
N LEU A 212 15.85 -7.25 -4.24
CA LEU A 212 16.79 -8.29 -3.84
C LEU A 212 16.40 -8.81 -2.46
N PHE A 213 15.97 -10.06 -2.41
CA PHE A 213 15.68 -10.80 -1.18
C PHE A 213 16.94 -11.41 -0.57
N HIS A 214 16.85 -11.90 0.66
CA HIS A 214 17.97 -12.46 1.42
C HIS A 214 19.16 -11.50 1.47
N THR A 215 18.87 -10.19 1.46
CA THR A 215 19.87 -9.12 1.34
C THR A 215 19.73 -8.17 2.52
N ARG A 216 20.69 -8.25 3.45
CA ARG A 216 20.69 -7.43 4.68
C ARG A 216 21.68 -6.29 4.57
N LEU A 217 21.21 -5.06 4.78
CA LEU A 217 22.07 -3.88 4.89
C LEU A 217 23.03 -4.02 6.06
N THR A 218 24.33 -3.79 5.84
CA THR A 218 25.38 -3.92 6.87
C THR A 218 26.12 -2.61 7.13
N ASP A 219 26.20 -1.71 6.15
CA ASP A 219 26.95 -0.45 6.32
C ASP A 219 26.51 0.61 5.30
N ILE A 220 26.63 1.88 5.67
CA ILE A 220 26.37 3.03 4.82
C ILE A 220 27.58 3.96 4.88
N ALA A 221 28.30 4.08 3.78
CA ALA A 221 29.39 5.05 3.66
C ALA A 221 28.82 6.45 3.35
N VAL A 222 29.17 7.41 4.19
CA VAL A 222 28.76 8.81 4.06
C VAL A 222 29.99 9.66 3.72
N ARG A 223 29.85 10.54 2.72
CA ARG A 223 30.84 11.55 2.37
C ARG A 223 30.13 12.90 2.24
N ASP A 224 30.66 13.92 2.88
CA ASP A 224 30.11 15.29 2.88
C ASP A 224 28.60 15.33 3.21
N GLY A 225 28.19 14.55 4.21
CA GLY A 225 26.80 14.46 4.67
C GLY A 225 25.84 13.69 3.73
N ARG A 226 26.37 13.02 2.69
CA ARG A 226 25.57 12.24 1.73
C ARG A 226 25.96 10.77 1.72
N ALA A 227 24.99 9.89 1.69
CA ALA A 227 25.23 8.48 1.45
C ALA A 227 25.72 8.29 0.01
N VAL A 228 26.90 7.67 -0.14
CA VAL A 228 27.54 7.46 -1.44
C VAL A 228 27.72 5.99 -1.80
N LYS A 229 27.73 5.12 -0.80
CA LYS A 229 27.89 3.68 -0.99
C LYS A 229 27.24 2.91 0.14
N VAL A 230 26.76 1.72 -0.12
CA VAL A 230 26.24 0.78 0.87
C VAL A 230 26.97 -0.55 0.77
N LYS A 231 27.01 -1.25 1.90
CA LYS A 231 27.36 -2.66 1.96
C LYS A 231 26.15 -3.46 2.39
N PHE A 232 26.04 -4.65 1.88
CA PHE A 232 25.00 -5.58 2.26
C PHE A 232 25.51 -7.01 2.18
N PHE A 233 24.97 -7.86 3.02
CA PHE A 233 25.27 -9.29 3.03
C PHE A 233 24.21 -10.03 2.22
N ARG A 234 24.67 -10.82 1.24
CA ARG A 234 23.81 -11.62 0.36
C ARG A 234 24.51 -12.90 -0.04
N GLU A 235 23.80 -14.01 -0.04
CA GLU A 235 24.31 -15.31 -0.50
C GLU A 235 25.67 -15.70 0.12
N GLY A 236 25.84 -15.45 1.42
CA GLY A 236 27.04 -15.80 2.17
C GLY A 236 28.23 -14.85 2.03
N ARG A 237 28.09 -13.73 1.33
CA ARG A 237 29.17 -12.76 1.10
C ARG A 237 28.71 -11.31 1.29
N GLU A 238 29.67 -10.44 1.60
CA GLU A 238 29.47 -9.00 1.60
C GLU A 238 29.63 -8.47 0.17
N GLU A 239 28.63 -7.71 -0.27
CA GLU A 239 28.62 -6.96 -1.51
C GLU A 239 28.53 -5.47 -1.22
N LYS A 240 28.93 -4.65 -2.20
CA LYS A 240 28.85 -3.18 -2.10
C LYS A 240 28.37 -2.59 -3.41
N THR A 241 27.63 -1.47 -3.31
CA THR A 241 27.18 -0.72 -4.48
C THR A 241 27.17 0.77 -4.19
N ASP A 242 27.43 1.57 -5.21
CA ASP A 242 27.27 3.02 -5.13
C ASP A 242 25.80 3.37 -5.12
N VAL A 243 25.42 4.43 -4.39
CA VAL A 243 24.04 4.90 -4.25
C VAL A 243 24.00 6.42 -4.31
N SER A 244 22.91 6.97 -4.78
CA SER A 244 22.64 8.42 -4.76
C SER A 244 21.93 8.84 -3.47
N ALA A 245 21.19 7.93 -2.85
CA ALA A 245 20.54 8.13 -1.55
C ALA A 245 20.18 6.78 -0.93
N VAL A 246 19.88 6.77 0.35
CA VAL A 246 19.42 5.60 1.11
C VAL A 246 18.15 5.97 1.87
N VAL A 247 17.12 5.12 1.73
CA VAL A 247 15.90 5.18 2.51
C VAL A 247 15.86 3.96 3.44
N LEU A 248 15.83 4.19 4.75
CA LEU A 248 15.72 3.15 5.76
C LEU A 248 14.24 2.87 6.04
N ALA A 249 13.74 1.76 5.56
CA ALA A 249 12.36 1.29 5.75
C ALA A 249 12.32 -0.10 6.44
N VAL A 250 13.31 -0.37 7.29
CA VAL A 250 13.61 -1.68 7.90
C VAL A 250 12.63 -2.10 9.01
N GLY A 251 11.72 -1.21 9.41
CA GLY A 251 10.77 -1.43 10.49
C GLY A 251 11.42 -1.38 11.89
N HIS A 252 10.60 -1.32 12.93
CA HIS A 252 11.09 -1.13 14.31
C HIS A 252 11.80 -2.37 14.89
N SER A 253 11.56 -3.54 14.31
CA SER A 253 12.10 -4.81 14.82
C SER A 253 13.53 -5.09 14.36
N ALA A 254 14.05 -4.34 13.38
CA ALA A 254 15.42 -4.47 12.87
C ALA A 254 16.45 -3.76 13.76
N ARG A 255 16.49 -4.12 15.04
CA ARG A 255 17.34 -3.48 16.06
C ARG A 255 18.83 -3.59 15.75
N ASP A 256 19.25 -4.67 15.15
CA ASP A 256 20.61 -4.92 14.68
C ASP A 256 21.05 -4.01 13.52
N THR A 257 20.13 -3.32 12.87
CA THR A 257 20.43 -2.34 11.82
C THR A 257 20.63 -0.93 12.39
N PHE A 258 20.05 -0.65 13.58
CA PHE A 258 20.14 0.67 14.23
C PHE A 258 21.24 0.71 15.32
N GLY A 259 21.83 -0.39 15.68
CA GLY A 259 22.96 -0.53 16.63
C GLY A 259 24.27 -0.55 15.89
#